data_9f7cb07539427b6863633d415ca76af7
#
_entry.id   9f7cb07539427b6863633d415ca76af7
#
_cell.length_a   1.000
_cell.length_b   1.000
_cell.length_c   1.000
_cell.angle_alpha   90.00
_cell.angle_beta   90.00
_cell.angle_gamma   90.00
#
_symmetry.space_group_name_H-M   'P 1'
#
loop_
_entity.id
_entity.type
_entity.pdbx_description
1 polymer ?
#
loop_
_entity_poly.entity_id
_entity_poly.type
_entity_poly.pdbx_seq_one_letter_code
_entity_poly.pdbx_strand_id
1 'polypeptide(L)'
;KDIPEWKSEGTTVEDQYQRDCDYNRVKKQIAPYLIKNKDRFFSSLVVAIYKGSEPDFMPLTDLVNINDTKFKTLRQPTQRFGYLTIPEDAILVPLDGQHRLAALKMAITGKDQEGQDIQSSFFEHNPDLADEDVSVILFRFQAKQAKSIFNSINRYAKPTSKAVNLITS
;
A
#
# COMPACT_ATOMS: atom_id res chain seq x y z
N LYS A 1 11.90 -0.21 25.66
CA LYS A 1 13.20 -0.85 25.54
C LYS A 1 13.38 -1.31 24.13
N ASP A 2 14.41 -0.72 23.51
CA ASP A 2 15.08 -1.12 22.29
C ASP A 2 14.36 -0.75 20.99
N ILE A 3 14.30 0.54 20.76
CA ILE A 3 14.40 1.06 19.39
C ILE A 3 15.82 0.66 18.96
N PRO A 4 15.97 -0.15 17.91
CA PRO A 4 17.29 -0.65 17.51
C PRO A 4 18.26 0.50 17.23
N GLU A 5 19.56 0.21 17.30
CA GLU A 5 20.71 1.10 17.07
C GLU A 5 20.77 1.80 15.70
N TRP A 6 19.73 1.67 14.88
CA TRP A 6 19.61 2.33 13.58
C TRP A 6 19.23 3.82 13.66
N LYS A 7 19.22 4.40 14.84
CA LYS A 7 19.31 5.86 15.00
C LYS A 7 20.75 6.35 14.79
N SER A 8 21.41 5.92 13.73
CA SER A 8 22.49 6.72 13.19
C SER A 8 21.84 7.99 12.62
N GLU A 9 22.31 9.13 13.09
CA GLU A 9 21.87 10.45 12.67
C GLU A 9 21.68 10.49 11.15
N GLY A 10 20.46 10.78 10.70
CA GLY A 10 20.13 11.00 9.29
C GLY A 10 19.43 9.92 8.51
N THR A 11 19.18 8.72 9.04
CA THR A 11 18.36 7.70 8.37
C THR A 11 16.95 7.68 8.92
N THR A 12 15.97 7.85 8.06
CA THR A 12 14.54 7.69 8.42
C THR A 12 14.17 6.20 8.43
N VAL A 13 13.02 5.86 9.02
CA VAL A 13 12.50 4.48 8.96
C VAL A 13 12.27 4.06 7.51
N GLU A 14 11.84 5.01 6.68
CA GLU A 14 11.67 4.84 5.25
C GLU A 14 12.98 4.38 4.59
N ASP A 15 14.10 5.02 4.89
CA ASP A 15 15.41 4.72 4.30
C ASP A 15 15.90 3.30 4.60
N GLN A 16 15.46 2.72 5.73
CA GLN A 16 15.90 1.39 6.15
C GLN A 16 15.06 0.24 5.63
N TYR A 17 13.76 0.48 5.43
CA TYR A 17 12.79 -0.56 5.04
C TYR A 17 12.22 -0.36 3.65
N GLN A 18 12.57 0.72 2.97
CA GLN A 18 12.18 0.96 1.59
C GLN A 18 13.37 0.66 0.67
N ARG A 19 13.09 0.00 -0.45
CA ARG A 19 14.02 -0.03 -1.58
C ARG A 19 14.00 1.33 -2.25
N ASP A 20 15.12 1.71 -2.83
CA ASP A 20 15.16 2.89 -3.69
C ASP A 20 14.06 2.78 -4.75
N CYS A 21 13.22 3.79 -4.82
CA CYS A 21 12.16 3.84 -5.80
C CYS A 21 12.72 4.22 -7.16
N ASP A 22 12.63 3.31 -8.12
CA ASP A 22 13.00 3.60 -9.50
C ASP A 22 11.92 4.48 -10.15
N TYR A 23 12.04 5.78 -9.94
CA TYR A 23 11.10 6.77 -10.48
C TYR A 23 11.09 6.82 -12.03
N ASN A 24 12.16 6.42 -12.70
CA ASN A 24 12.17 6.30 -14.15
C ASN A 24 11.22 5.19 -14.60
N ARG A 25 11.27 4.04 -13.95
CA ARG A 25 10.33 2.94 -14.19
C ARG A 25 8.90 3.34 -13.84
N VAL A 26 8.71 4.02 -12.71
CA VAL A 26 7.40 4.53 -12.30
C VAL A 26 6.81 5.41 -13.39
N LYS A 27 7.55 6.43 -13.83
CA LYS A 27 7.11 7.42 -14.82
C LYS A 27 6.88 6.83 -16.21
N LYS A 28 7.76 5.92 -16.67
CA LYS A 28 7.73 5.41 -18.05
C LYS A 28 6.86 4.16 -18.23
N GLN A 29 6.62 3.40 -17.19
CA GLN A 29 5.94 2.10 -17.30
C GLN A 29 4.71 2.01 -16.40
N ILE A 30 4.85 2.21 -15.07
CA ILE A 30 3.79 1.86 -14.13
C ILE A 30 2.68 2.90 -14.15
N ALA A 31 2.98 4.19 -14.08
CA ALA A 31 1.96 5.23 -14.11
C ALA A 31 1.20 5.27 -15.46
N PRO A 32 1.85 5.18 -16.63
CA PRO A 32 1.12 5.06 -17.90
C PRO A 32 0.25 3.78 -17.99
N TYR A 33 0.68 2.67 -17.40
CA TYR A 33 -0.14 1.47 -17.31
C TYR A 33 -1.42 1.73 -16.51
N LEU A 34 -1.32 2.38 -15.35
CA LEU A 34 -2.47 2.71 -14.51
C LEU A 34 -3.45 3.66 -15.21
N ILE A 35 -2.94 4.60 -16.00
CA ILE A 35 -3.78 5.57 -16.72
C ILE A 35 -4.51 4.93 -17.90
N LYS A 36 -3.83 4.10 -18.68
CA LYS A 36 -4.34 3.61 -19.97
C LYS A 36 -5.20 2.35 -19.87
N ASN A 37 -4.98 1.52 -18.84
CA ASN A 37 -5.69 0.25 -18.75
C ASN A 37 -6.89 0.34 -17.82
N LYS A 38 -8.08 0.12 -18.34
CA LYS A 38 -9.32 0.07 -17.55
C LYS A 38 -9.38 -1.15 -16.64
N ASP A 39 -8.91 -2.31 -17.15
CA ASP A 39 -8.86 -3.58 -16.42
C ASP A 39 -7.52 -3.76 -15.71
N ARG A 40 -7.00 -2.68 -15.12
CA ARG A 40 -5.71 -2.68 -14.44
C ARG A 40 -5.73 -3.52 -13.18
N PHE A 41 -4.72 -4.34 -13.02
CA PHE A 41 -4.49 -5.07 -11.78
C PHE A 41 -3.56 -4.27 -10.85
N PHE A 42 -4.06 -3.94 -9.67
CA PHE A 42 -3.29 -3.29 -8.63
C PHE A 42 -3.23 -4.22 -7.42
N SER A 43 -2.12 -4.91 -7.23
CA SER A 43 -1.94 -5.81 -6.08
C SER A 43 -1.85 -5.02 -4.77
N SER A 44 -2.21 -5.68 -3.65
CA SER A 44 -2.21 -5.06 -2.32
C SER A 44 -0.91 -4.36 -1.98
N LEU A 45 -1.02 -3.20 -1.35
CA LEU A 45 0.09 -2.54 -0.68
C LEU A 45 0.32 -3.19 0.69
N VAL A 46 1.56 -3.24 1.15
CA VAL A 46 1.88 -3.67 2.52
C VAL A 46 2.38 -2.47 3.30
N VAL A 47 1.60 -2.06 4.29
CA VAL A 47 1.81 -0.82 5.02
C VAL A 47 1.90 -1.09 6.52
N ALA A 48 2.90 -0.52 7.17
CA ALA A 48 3.03 -0.56 8.63
C ALA A 48 2.56 0.75 9.25
N ILE A 49 1.81 0.68 10.34
CA ILE A 49 1.54 1.82 11.22
C ILE A 49 2.74 1.94 12.16
N TYR A 50 3.59 2.93 11.91
CA TYR A 50 4.87 3.08 12.62
C TYR A 50 4.72 3.77 13.97
N LYS A 51 3.97 4.87 14.01
CA LYS A 51 3.70 5.69 15.20
C LYS A 51 2.29 6.25 15.13
N GLY A 52 1.86 6.90 16.20
CA GLY A 52 0.57 7.54 16.34
C GLY A 52 -0.33 6.78 17.29
N SER A 53 -1.54 7.29 17.44
CA SER A 53 -2.59 6.69 18.25
C SER A 53 -3.02 5.32 17.72
N GLU A 54 -3.65 4.51 18.56
CA GLU A 54 -4.13 3.20 18.15
C GLU A 54 -5.28 3.34 17.14
N PRO A 55 -5.27 2.56 16.04
CA PRO A 55 -6.41 2.45 15.16
C PRO A 55 -7.62 1.88 15.90
N ASP A 56 -8.79 2.39 15.56
CA ASP A 56 -10.06 1.91 16.10
C ASP A 56 -10.76 1.01 15.07
N PHE A 57 -11.17 -0.16 15.51
CA PHE A 57 -11.88 -1.12 14.67
C PHE A 57 -13.31 -1.30 15.14
N MET A 58 -14.25 -0.91 14.30
CA MET A 58 -15.69 -1.07 14.53
C MET A 58 -16.21 -2.28 13.74
N PRO A 59 -16.53 -3.40 14.39
CA PRO A 59 -17.07 -4.57 13.71
C PRO A 59 -18.42 -4.28 13.05
N LEU A 60 -18.71 -4.94 11.93
CA LEU A 60 -20.04 -4.84 11.30
C LEU A 60 -21.18 -5.25 12.22
N THR A 61 -20.91 -6.12 13.18
CA THR A 61 -21.89 -6.53 14.20
C THR A 61 -22.40 -5.39 15.05
N ASP A 62 -21.62 -4.33 15.22
CA ASP A 62 -21.98 -3.17 16.03
C ASP A 62 -22.78 -2.14 15.22
N LEU A 63 -22.68 -2.20 13.90
CA LEU A 63 -23.40 -1.32 12.97
C LEU A 63 -24.78 -1.86 12.59
N VAL A 64 -24.93 -3.17 12.59
CA VAL A 64 -26.18 -3.83 12.21
C VAL A 64 -26.82 -4.43 13.45
N ASN A 65 -28.05 -4.02 13.75
CA ASN A 65 -28.82 -4.61 14.86
C ASN A 65 -29.18 -6.07 14.51
N ILE A 66 -28.23 -6.98 14.79
CA ILE A 66 -28.34 -8.40 14.45
C ILE A 66 -29.19 -9.11 15.51
N ASN A 67 -30.43 -8.66 15.70
CA ASN A 67 -31.43 -9.39 16.48
C ASN A 67 -32.17 -10.47 15.67
N ASP A 68 -31.90 -10.53 14.36
CA ASP A 68 -32.48 -11.55 13.49
C ASP A 68 -31.80 -12.90 13.69
N THR A 69 -32.56 -13.92 13.96
CA THR A 69 -32.14 -15.31 14.15
C THR A 69 -31.35 -15.85 12.95
N LYS A 70 -31.58 -15.33 11.74
CA LYS A 70 -30.85 -15.70 10.51
C LYS A 70 -29.37 -15.34 10.56
N PHE A 71 -28.98 -14.34 11.34
CA PHE A 71 -27.60 -13.90 11.45
C PHE A 71 -26.83 -14.48 12.64
N LYS A 72 -27.48 -15.26 13.51
CA LYS A 72 -26.81 -15.86 14.68
C LYS A 72 -25.61 -16.73 14.31
N THR A 73 -25.70 -17.47 13.21
CA THR A 73 -24.60 -18.30 12.67
C THR A 73 -23.49 -17.49 12.03
N LEU A 74 -23.78 -16.28 11.57
CA LEU A 74 -22.79 -15.38 10.93
C LEU A 74 -22.12 -14.43 11.93
N ARG A 75 -22.56 -14.40 13.19
CA ARG A 75 -22.08 -13.44 14.19
C ARG A 75 -20.55 -13.52 14.41
N GLN A 76 -19.98 -14.72 14.49
CA GLN A 76 -18.54 -14.87 14.69
C GLN A 76 -17.71 -14.44 13.47
N PRO A 77 -18.02 -14.86 12.23
CA PRO A 77 -17.33 -14.36 11.05
C PRO A 77 -17.44 -12.86 10.86
N THR A 78 -18.63 -12.28 11.09
CA THR A 78 -18.89 -10.84 10.89
C THR A 78 -18.19 -9.95 11.90
N GLN A 79 -17.77 -10.46 13.05
CA GLN A 79 -16.92 -9.73 14.01
C GLN A 79 -15.51 -9.43 13.44
N ARG A 80 -15.09 -10.13 12.40
CA ARG A 80 -13.80 -9.91 11.75
C ARG A 80 -13.85 -8.93 10.58
N PHE A 81 -15.05 -8.51 10.21
CA PHE A 81 -15.27 -7.50 9.17
C PHE A 81 -15.80 -6.24 9.84
N GLY A 82 -15.35 -5.08 9.37
CA GLY A 82 -15.74 -3.81 9.96
C GLY A 82 -15.05 -2.64 9.31
N TYR A 83 -15.20 -1.50 9.94
CA TYR A 83 -14.49 -0.28 9.59
C TYR A 83 -13.27 -0.11 10.48
N LEU A 84 -12.15 0.22 9.87
CA LEU A 84 -10.92 0.58 10.56
C LEU A 84 -10.68 2.07 10.40
N THR A 85 -10.71 2.79 11.50
CA THR A 85 -10.35 4.20 11.54
C THR A 85 -8.89 4.33 11.90
N ILE A 86 -8.12 4.97 11.01
CA ILE A 86 -6.70 5.26 11.24
C ILE A 86 -6.63 6.71 11.70
N PRO A 87 -6.08 6.99 12.89
CA PRO A 87 -5.92 8.34 13.39
C PRO A 87 -5.04 9.22 12.49
N GLU A 88 -5.32 10.52 12.44
CA GLU A 88 -4.55 11.47 11.61
C GLU A 88 -3.08 11.60 12.03
N ASP A 89 -2.77 11.32 13.30
CA ASP A 89 -1.41 11.33 13.83
C ASP A 89 -0.63 10.05 13.50
N ALA A 90 -1.27 9.08 12.84
CA ALA A 90 -0.62 7.83 12.47
C ALA A 90 0.39 8.04 11.34
N ILE A 91 1.62 7.57 11.57
CA ILE A 91 2.66 7.55 10.54
C ILE A 91 2.62 6.19 9.86
N LEU A 92 2.29 6.20 8.57
CA LEU A 92 2.17 5.02 7.72
C LEU A 92 3.44 4.85 6.89
N VAL A 93 4.03 3.66 6.94
CA VAL A 93 5.25 3.33 6.19
C VAL A 93 4.97 2.17 5.24
N PRO A 94 5.01 2.37 3.93
CA PRO A 94 4.85 1.30 2.97
C PRO A 94 6.10 0.41 2.95
N LEU A 95 5.95 -0.88 3.26
CA LEU A 95 7.03 -1.88 3.21
C LEU A 95 7.10 -2.57 1.86
N ASP A 96 5.98 -2.67 1.15
CA ASP A 96 5.91 -3.12 -0.24
C ASP A 96 4.91 -2.29 -1.02
N GLY A 97 5.22 -2.10 -2.31
CA GLY A 97 4.36 -1.35 -3.21
C GLY A 97 4.74 0.13 -3.38
N GLN A 98 5.92 0.58 -2.94
CA GLN A 98 6.37 1.97 -3.08
C GLN A 98 6.28 2.46 -4.53
N HIS A 99 6.75 1.65 -5.50
CA HIS A 99 6.65 1.98 -6.93
C HIS A 99 5.20 2.16 -7.38
N ARG A 100 4.29 1.31 -6.88
CA ARG A 100 2.86 1.37 -7.20
C ARG A 100 2.20 2.60 -6.58
N LEU A 101 2.54 2.90 -5.34
CA LEU A 101 2.06 4.10 -4.65
C LEU A 101 2.57 5.38 -5.33
N ALA A 102 3.85 5.42 -5.70
CA ALA A 102 4.43 6.54 -6.44
C ALA A 102 3.77 6.69 -7.82
N ALA A 103 3.51 5.58 -8.51
CA ALA A 103 2.84 5.57 -9.81
C ALA A 103 1.40 6.06 -9.71
N LEU A 104 0.67 5.64 -8.68
CA LEU A 104 -0.70 6.10 -8.43
C LEU A 104 -0.72 7.61 -8.17
N LYS A 105 0.18 8.09 -7.30
CA LYS A 105 0.33 9.53 -7.04
C LYS A 105 0.63 10.31 -8.32
N MET A 106 1.58 9.85 -9.13
CA MET A 106 1.88 10.49 -10.43
C MET A 106 0.70 10.45 -11.39
N ALA A 107 0.02 9.30 -11.48
CA ALA A 107 -1.12 9.12 -12.38
C ALA A 107 -2.30 10.04 -12.01
N ILE A 108 -2.55 10.26 -10.72
CA ILE A 108 -3.62 11.14 -10.24
C ILE A 108 -3.23 12.62 -10.40
N THR A 109 -2.02 12.99 -9.97
CA THR A 109 -1.64 14.40 -9.84
C THR A 109 -0.99 14.99 -11.09
N GLY A 110 -0.47 14.18 -11.99
CA GLY A 110 0.35 14.63 -13.11
C GLY A 110 1.72 15.16 -12.72
N LYS A 111 2.14 14.97 -11.46
CA LYS A 111 3.38 15.49 -10.90
C LYS A 111 4.40 14.39 -10.63
N ASP A 112 5.67 14.72 -10.81
CA ASP A 112 6.78 13.84 -10.47
C ASP A 112 7.08 13.82 -8.96
N GLN A 113 8.16 13.14 -8.56
CA GLN A 113 8.58 13.02 -7.16
C GLN A 113 9.01 14.37 -6.54
N GLU A 114 9.39 15.34 -7.36
CA GLU A 114 9.79 16.70 -6.96
C GLU A 114 8.60 17.66 -6.94
N GLY A 115 7.42 17.18 -7.32
CA GLY A 115 6.19 17.97 -7.38
C GLY A 115 6.07 18.84 -8.64
N GLN A 116 6.92 18.59 -9.64
CA GLN A 116 6.88 19.31 -10.90
C GLN A 116 5.95 18.59 -11.89
N ASP A 117 5.29 19.38 -12.73
CA ASP A 117 4.39 18.83 -13.74
C ASP A 117 5.15 17.95 -14.74
N ILE A 118 4.64 16.77 -14.98
CA ILE A 118 5.21 15.83 -15.93
C ILE A 118 4.89 16.30 -17.35
N GLN A 119 5.83 17.03 -17.94
CA GLN A 119 5.71 17.49 -19.33
C GLN A 119 6.03 16.32 -20.29
N SER A 120 4.99 15.63 -20.72
CA SER A 120 5.14 14.56 -21.71
C SER A 120 3.84 14.42 -22.50
N SER A 121 3.93 14.46 -23.81
CA SER A 121 2.79 14.19 -24.72
C SER A 121 2.21 12.77 -24.57
N PHE A 122 2.92 11.89 -23.86
CA PHE A 122 2.50 10.50 -23.62
C PHE A 122 1.96 10.26 -22.22
N PHE A 123 1.96 11.29 -21.34
CA PHE A 123 1.55 11.17 -19.96
C PHE A 123 0.38 12.12 -19.71
N GLU A 124 -0.83 11.62 -19.90
CA GLU A 124 -2.07 12.31 -19.55
C GLU A 124 -2.54 11.78 -18.20
N HIS A 125 -2.46 12.61 -17.16
CA HIS A 125 -2.89 12.19 -15.82
C HIS A 125 -4.39 11.93 -15.77
N ASN A 126 -4.81 11.08 -14.85
CA ASN A 126 -6.20 10.72 -14.65
C ASN A 126 -6.60 10.93 -13.17
N PRO A 127 -7.22 12.08 -12.83
CA PRO A 127 -7.66 12.36 -11.47
C PRO A 127 -8.71 11.39 -10.93
N ASP A 128 -9.52 10.76 -11.79
CA ASP A 128 -10.59 9.83 -11.40
C ASP A 128 -10.04 8.59 -10.68
N LEU A 129 -8.73 8.31 -10.84
CA LEU A 129 -8.05 7.24 -10.10
C LEU A 129 -8.02 7.48 -8.58
N ALA A 130 -8.28 8.70 -8.12
CA ALA A 130 -8.35 9.01 -6.70
C ALA A 130 -9.57 8.37 -6.01
N ASP A 131 -10.62 8.06 -6.77
CA ASP A 131 -11.86 7.47 -6.26
C ASP A 131 -11.83 5.94 -6.31
N GLU A 132 -10.72 5.34 -6.75
CA GLU A 132 -10.60 3.88 -6.82
C GLU A 132 -10.13 3.26 -5.51
N ASP A 133 -10.71 2.11 -5.19
CA ASP A 133 -10.33 1.33 -4.02
C ASP A 133 -9.00 0.61 -4.23
N VAL A 134 -8.13 0.70 -3.22
CA VAL A 134 -6.85 0.01 -3.19
C VAL A 134 -6.81 -0.97 -2.02
N SER A 135 -6.47 -2.22 -2.32
CA SER A 135 -6.26 -3.22 -1.27
C SER A 135 -4.98 -2.95 -0.50
N VAL A 136 -5.09 -2.93 0.84
CA VAL A 136 -3.97 -2.69 1.74
C VAL A 136 -3.90 -3.78 2.80
N ILE A 137 -2.72 -4.36 2.99
CA ILE A 137 -2.39 -5.19 4.14
C ILE A 137 -1.77 -4.27 5.18
N LEU A 138 -2.48 -4.05 6.28
CA LEU A 138 -2.07 -3.12 7.32
C LEU A 138 -1.68 -3.89 8.59
N PHE A 139 -0.61 -3.47 9.25
CA PHE A 139 -0.22 -4.02 10.56
C PHE A 139 0.48 -2.98 11.41
N ARG A 140 0.47 -3.19 12.73
CA ARG A 140 1.21 -2.35 13.65
C ARG A 140 2.70 -2.64 13.55
N PHE A 141 3.51 -1.59 13.45
CA PHE A 141 4.96 -1.74 13.37
C PHE A 141 5.52 -2.32 14.66
N GLN A 142 6.15 -3.46 14.50
CA GLN A 142 7.04 -4.05 15.50
C GLN A 142 8.35 -4.36 14.78
N ALA A 143 9.47 -3.78 15.23
CA ALA A 143 10.75 -3.84 14.49
C ALA A 143 11.15 -5.27 14.07
N LYS A 144 10.98 -6.26 14.96
CA LYS A 144 11.29 -7.66 14.67
C LYS A 144 10.37 -8.23 13.59
N GLN A 145 9.07 -7.93 13.65
CA GLN A 145 8.07 -8.42 12.71
C GLN A 145 8.21 -7.72 11.35
N ALA A 146 8.40 -6.40 11.34
CA ALA A 146 8.60 -5.62 10.13
C ALA A 146 9.81 -6.11 9.33
N LYS A 147 10.95 -6.37 10.01
CA LYS A 147 12.14 -6.96 9.39
C LYS A 147 11.87 -8.34 8.79
N SER A 148 11.12 -9.18 9.50
CA SER A 148 10.74 -10.52 9.02
C SER A 148 9.85 -10.44 7.79
N ILE A 149 8.82 -9.57 7.81
CA ILE A 149 7.90 -9.35 6.70
C ILE A 149 8.66 -8.82 5.48
N PHE A 150 9.48 -7.78 5.66
CA PHE A 150 10.28 -7.19 4.59
C PHE A 150 11.22 -8.22 3.95
N ASN A 151 11.92 -9.02 4.76
CA ASN A 151 12.79 -10.06 4.26
C ASN A 151 12.02 -11.14 3.48
N SER A 152 10.84 -11.52 3.96
CA SER A 152 9.99 -12.51 3.30
C SER A 152 9.48 -12.00 1.95
N ILE A 153 8.95 -10.79 1.90
CA ILE A 153 8.49 -10.17 0.65
C ILE A 153 9.64 -10.11 -0.37
N ASN A 154 10.81 -9.63 0.06
CA ASN A 154 11.96 -9.47 -0.83
C ASN A 154 12.60 -10.80 -1.26
N ARG A 155 12.64 -11.81 -0.37
CA ARG A 155 13.24 -13.11 -0.64
C ARG A 155 12.42 -13.94 -1.62
N TYR A 156 11.10 -13.82 -1.56
CA TYR A 156 10.18 -14.59 -2.40
C TYR A 156 9.70 -13.84 -3.63
N ALA A 157 9.97 -12.54 -3.75
CA ALA A 157 9.77 -11.75 -4.97
C ALA A 157 10.81 -12.16 -6.03
N LYS A 158 10.69 -13.37 -6.59
CA LYS A 158 11.51 -13.77 -7.74
C LYS A 158 11.03 -13.00 -8.98
N PRO A 159 11.93 -12.47 -9.82
CA PRO A 159 11.56 -11.96 -11.12
C PRO A 159 10.88 -13.09 -11.90
N THR A 160 9.71 -12.82 -12.45
CA THR A 160 9.08 -13.75 -13.40
C THR A 160 10.02 -13.94 -14.57
N SER A 161 10.25 -15.20 -14.97
CA SER A 161 11.09 -15.48 -16.15
C SER A 161 10.45 -14.86 -17.40
N LYS A 162 11.28 -14.47 -18.37
CA LYS A 162 10.77 -13.97 -19.67
C LYS A 162 9.79 -14.93 -20.33
N ALA A 163 9.92 -16.24 -20.09
CA ALA A 163 9.02 -17.26 -20.61
C ALA A 163 7.61 -17.17 -20.00
N VAL A 164 7.50 -16.88 -18.70
CA VAL A 164 6.19 -16.69 -18.04
C VAL A 164 5.48 -15.44 -18.56
N ASN A 165 6.22 -14.36 -18.78
CA ASN A 165 5.66 -13.12 -19.32
C ASN A 165 5.16 -13.29 -20.78
N LEU A 166 5.74 -14.21 -21.57
CA LEU A 166 5.31 -14.54 -22.94
C LEU A 166 4.01 -15.35 -22.97
N ILE A 167 3.70 -16.10 -21.92
CA ILE A 167 2.45 -16.90 -21.83
C ILE A 167 1.27 -16.03 -21.36
N THR A 168 1.55 -14.93 -20.69
CA THR A 168 0.53 -14.03 -20.10
C THR A 168 0.35 -12.72 -20.87
N SER A 169 1.07 -12.52 -21.93
CA SER A 169 0.90 -11.41 -22.91
C SER A 169 0.23 -11.96 -24.15
#